data_d36ff239be8f2ae9cd53d607f36b1ee2
#
_entry.id   d36ff239be8f2ae9cd53d607f36b1ee2
#
_cell.length_a   1.000
_cell.length_b   1.000
_cell.length_c   1.000
_cell.angle_alpha   90.00
_cell.angle_beta   90.00
_cell.angle_gamma   90.00
#
_symmetry.space_group_name_H-M   'P 1'
#
loop_
_entity.id
_entity.type
_entity.pdbx_description
1 polymer ?
#
loop_
_entity_poly.entity_id
_entity_poly.type
_entity_poly.pdbx_seq_one_letter_code
_entity_poly.pdbx_strand_id
1 'polypeptide(L)'
;MRNHLDLIIKQQNPTANTINLNNPENQQMNLDTSLFQLDAAIHMELWQEAYKDVEDIHGLKSLSKKVFQPKMMANYYQKLALVFWKSGNFLFHAAAVFKHFQLKREMKKNISTKELAKMASRVLLPAASCVSLPSQHPEFDRFVETNCSPAEKMARLAVLLALSQPPTRLKDCVRFGVVRAAGKELQDLFNWLEVNFHPLNLCAKVWLTIMNHLSTLHSFC
;
A
#
# COMPACT_ATOMS: atom_id res chain seq x y z
N MET A 1 -2.61 -23.67 -5.08
CA MET A 1 -3.74 -23.10 -4.34
C MET A 1 -4.74 -22.40 -5.25
N ARG A 2 -4.29 -21.52 -6.14
CA ARG A 2 -5.13 -20.74 -7.08
C ARG A 2 -6.15 -21.60 -7.84
N ASN A 3 -5.70 -22.66 -8.51
CA ASN A 3 -6.58 -23.58 -9.24
C ASN A 3 -7.62 -24.27 -8.33
N HIS A 4 -7.30 -24.43 -7.06
CA HIS A 4 -8.22 -25.03 -6.08
C HIS A 4 -9.32 -24.06 -5.64
N LEU A 5 -8.98 -22.79 -5.45
CA LEU A 5 -9.96 -21.73 -5.15
C LEU A 5 -10.92 -21.52 -6.33
N ASP A 6 -10.40 -21.50 -7.55
CA ASP A 6 -11.22 -21.36 -8.77
C ASP A 6 -12.19 -22.55 -8.94
N LEU A 7 -11.77 -23.76 -8.60
CA LEU A 7 -12.63 -24.94 -8.61
C LEU A 7 -13.73 -24.86 -7.55
N ILE A 8 -13.40 -24.38 -6.34
CA ILE A 8 -14.37 -24.23 -5.25
C ILE A 8 -15.40 -23.14 -5.57
N ILE A 9 -14.95 -22.02 -6.18
CA ILE A 9 -15.84 -20.92 -6.60
C ILE A 9 -16.80 -21.39 -7.71
N LYS A 10 -16.33 -22.25 -8.62
CA LYS A 10 -17.14 -22.79 -9.73
C LYS A 10 -18.11 -23.91 -9.32
N GLN A 11 -17.95 -24.51 -8.16
CA GLN A 11 -18.88 -25.53 -7.64
C GLN A 11 -20.20 -24.91 -7.22
N GLN A 12 -21.23 -25.03 -8.06
CA GLN A 12 -22.58 -24.50 -7.80
C GLN A 12 -23.38 -25.29 -6.75
N ASN A 13 -23.00 -26.54 -6.45
CA ASN A 13 -23.69 -27.39 -5.46
C ASN A 13 -22.71 -27.84 -4.36
N PRO A 14 -22.80 -27.27 -3.14
CA PRO A 14 -21.97 -27.72 -2.02
C PRO A 14 -22.41 -29.09 -1.56
N THR A 15 -21.56 -30.10 -1.68
CA THR A 15 -21.70 -31.38 -0.99
C THR A 15 -21.27 -31.23 0.46
N ALA A 16 -21.73 -32.15 1.36
CA ALA A 16 -21.48 -32.06 2.82
C ALA A 16 -19.98 -31.90 3.20
N ASN A 17 -19.07 -32.29 2.31
CA ASN A 17 -17.60 -32.20 2.52
C ASN A 17 -16.90 -31.08 1.73
N THR A 18 -17.62 -30.18 1.07
CA THR A 18 -17.03 -29.05 0.36
C THR A 18 -16.67 -27.92 1.31
N ILE A 19 -15.49 -27.33 1.10
CA ILE A 19 -15.05 -26.14 1.84
C ILE A 19 -16.00 -24.98 1.50
N ASN A 20 -16.79 -24.56 2.47
CA ASN A 20 -17.69 -23.44 2.30
C ASN A 20 -16.93 -22.14 2.48
N LEU A 21 -16.65 -21.44 1.37
CA LEU A 21 -15.99 -20.12 1.38
C LEU A 21 -16.86 -19.02 2.00
N ASN A 22 -18.14 -19.27 2.26
CA ASN A 22 -18.99 -18.33 3.00
C ASN A 22 -18.79 -18.42 4.52
N ASN A 23 -18.10 -19.44 5.02
CA ASN A 23 -17.78 -19.56 6.44
C ASN A 23 -16.65 -18.57 6.78
N PRO A 24 -16.84 -17.66 7.74
CA PRO A 24 -15.85 -16.67 8.13
C PRO A 24 -14.53 -17.26 8.65
N GLU A 25 -14.56 -18.46 9.27
CA GLU A 25 -13.35 -19.14 9.73
C GLU A 25 -12.51 -19.64 8.55
N ASN A 26 -13.15 -20.24 7.54
CA ASN A 26 -12.46 -20.67 6.33
C ASN A 26 -11.89 -19.48 5.54
N GLN A 27 -12.61 -18.35 5.47
CA GLN A 27 -12.12 -17.12 4.86
C GLN A 27 -10.89 -16.58 5.61
N GLN A 28 -10.92 -16.62 6.94
CA GLN A 28 -9.81 -16.19 7.77
C GLN A 28 -8.56 -17.04 7.55
N MET A 29 -8.69 -18.37 7.55
CA MET A 29 -7.60 -19.32 7.29
C MET A 29 -7.01 -19.14 5.88
N ASN A 30 -7.87 -18.96 4.87
CA ASN A 30 -7.42 -18.73 3.50
C ASN A 30 -6.66 -17.41 3.39
N LEU A 31 -7.11 -16.35 4.05
CA LEU A 31 -6.41 -15.07 4.06
C LEU A 31 -5.05 -15.18 4.77
N ASP A 32 -4.97 -15.87 5.90
CA ASP A 32 -3.71 -16.10 6.62
C ASP A 32 -2.71 -16.85 5.74
N THR A 33 -3.16 -17.89 5.04
CA THR A 33 -2.34 -18.68 4.13
C THR A 33 -1.87 -17.84 2.94
N SER A 34 -2.76 -17.04 2.34
CA SER A 34 -2.41 -16.16 1.22
C SER A 34 -1.44 -15.05 1.64
N LEU A 35 -1.57 -14.52 2.86
CA LEU A 35 -0.62 -13.56 3.43
C LEU A 35 0.76 -14.18 3.67
N PHE A 36 0.79 -15.45 4.07
CA PHE A 36 2.04 -16.19 4.24
C PHE A 36 2.73 -16.46 2.89
N GLN A 37 1.96 -16.82 1.86
CA GLN A 37 2.47 -16.98 0.50
C GLN A 37 3.05 -15.68 -0.05
N LEU A 38 2.31 -14.57 0.09
CA LEU A 38 2.77 -13.24 -0.28
C LEU A 38 4.09 -12.88 0.44
N ASP A 39 4.21 -13.23 1.72
CA ASP A 39 5.44 -13.01 2.47
C ASP A 39 6.62 -13.80 1.91
N ALA A 40 6.40 -15.08 1.64
CA ALA A 40 7.41 -15.94 1.04
C ALA A 40 7.84 -15.43 -0.35
N ALA A 41 6.87 -15.00 -1.20
CA ALA A 41 7.16 -14.44 -2.51
C ALA A 41 7.99 -13.15 -2.41
N ILE A 42 7.69 -12.28 -1.46
CA ILE A 42 8.47 -11.05 -1.20
C ILE A 42 9.89 -11.38 -0.74
N HIS A 43 10.06 -12.35 0.18
CA HIS A 43 11.38 -12.75 0.68
C HIS A 43 12.25 -13.39 -0.41
N MET A 44 11.63 -14.10 -1.34
CA MET A 44 12.29 -14.68 -2.50
C MET A 44 12.44 -13.71 -3.68
N GLU A 45 12.01 -12.47 -3.53
CA GLU A 45 11.98 -11.43 -4.57
C GLU A 45 11.20 -11.82 -5.84
N LEU A 46 10.23 -12.73 -5.71
CA LEU A 46 9.36 -13.18 -6.79
C LEU A 46 8.19 -12.18 -6.98
N TRP A 47 8.50 -11.00 -7.49
CA TRP A 47 7.55 -9.86 -7.54
C TRP A 47 6.32 -10.14 -8.40
N GLN A 48 6.44 -10.95 -9.46
CA GLN A 48 5.28 -11.36 -10.28
C GLN A 48 4.28 -12.21 -9.48
N GLU A 49 4.80 -13.19 -8.73
CA GLU A 49 3.95 -14.03 -7.88
C GLU A 49 3.37 -13.22 -6.72
N ALA A 50 4.19 -12.35 -6.10
CA ALA A 50 3.70 -11.45 -5.06
C ALA A 50 2.54 -10.54 -5.55
N TYR A 51 2.60 -10.04 -6.77
CA TYR A 51 1.51 -9.26 -7.35
C TYR A 51 0.25 -10.10 -7.55
N LYS A 52 0.39 -11.32 -8.08
CA LYS A 52 -0.75 -12.24 -8.23
C LYS A 52 -1.36 -12.63 -6.88
N ASP A 53 -0.53 -12.83 -5.84
CA ASP A 53 -1.02 -13.12 -4.48
C ASP A 53 -1.81 -11.91 -3.91
N VAL A 54 -1.40 -10.68 -4.23
CA VAL A 54 -2.16 -9.47 -3.88
C VAL A 54 -3.53 -9.46 -4.55
N GLU A 55 -3.63 -9.83 -5.84
CA GLU A 55 -4.91 -9.94 -6.56
C GLU A 55 -5.80 -11.03 -5.96
N ASP A 56 -5.25 -12.20 -5.61
CA ASP A 56 -5.97 -13.28 -4.96
C ASP A 56 -6.52 -12.86 -3.59
N ILE A 57 -5.70 -12.19 -2.77
CA ILE A 57 -6.12 -11.64 -1.48
C ILE A 57 -7.24 -10.61 -1.67
N HIS A 58 -7.13 -9.76 -2.69
CA HIS A 58 -8.19 -8.79 -2.99
C HIS A 58 -9.49 -9.50 -3.39
N GLY A 59 -9.42 -10.54 -4.22
CA GLY A 59 -10.56 -11.39 -4.59
C GLY A 59 -11.24 -12.01 -3.36
N LEU A 60 -10.47 -12.61 -2.45
CA LEU A 60 -10.97 -13.15 -1.18
C LEU A 60 -11.66 -12.08 -0.33
N LYS A 61 -11.08 -10.90 -0.27
CA LYS A 61 -11.64 -9.76 0.47
C LYS A 61 -12.97 -9.29 -0.12
N SER A 62 -13.11 -9.29 -1.43
CA SER A 62 -14.35 -8.90 -2.13
C SER A 62 -15.48 -9.90 -1.93
N LEU A 63 -15.15 -11.19 -1.77
CA LEU A 63 -16.12 -12.26 -1.49
C LEU A 63 -16.59 -12.26 -0.02
N SER A 64 -15.79 -11.71 0.88
CA SER A 64 -16.10 -11.71 2.31
C SER A 64 -17.12 -10.64 2.67
N LYS A 65 -18.22 -11.05 3.32
CA LYS A 65 -19.22 -10.14 3.92
C LYS A 65 -18.74 -9.52 5.24
N LYS A 66 -17.76 -10.13 5.89
CA LYS A 66 -17.19 -9.65 7.16
C LYS A 66 -15.92 -8.86 6.94
N VAL A 67 -15.73 -7.84 7.74
CA VAL A 67 -14.48 -7.08 7.79
C VAL A 67 -13.40 -7.93 8.46
N PHE A 68 -12.28 -8.13 7.79
CA PHE A 68 -11.13 -8.84 8.36
C PHE A 68 -10.51 -8.09 9.54
N GLN A 69 -9.79 -8.82 10.38
CA GLN A 69 -9.14 -8.22 11.54
C GLN A 69 -8.18 -7.09 11.13
N PRO A 70 -8.23 -5.93 11.81
CA PRO A 70 -7.39 -4.77 11.46
C PRO A 70 -5.89 -5.08 11.44
N LYS A 71 -5.43 -6.00 12.30
CA LYS A 71 -4.03 -6.44 12.34
C LYS A 71 -3.60 -7.13 11.04
N MET A 72 -4.44 -8.00 10.48
CA MET A 72 -4.17 -8.67 9.22
C MET A 72 -4.17 -7.69 8.05
N MET A 73 -5.14 -6.78 8.05
CA MET A 73 -5.22 -5.74 7.03
C MET A 73 -4.02 -4.79 7.08
N ALA A 74 -3.52 -4.48 8.27
CA ALA A 74 -2.29 -3.69 8.41
C ALA A 74 -1.08 -4.43 7.82
N ASN A 75 -0.95 -5.74 8.08
CA ASN A 75 0.09 -6.58 7.47
C ASN A 75 -0.04 -6.61 5.93
N TYR A 76 -1.25 -6.82 5.43
CA TYR A 76 -1.53 -6.78 3.98
C TYR A 76 -1.08 -5.45 3.35
N TYR A 77 -1.50 -4.30 3.89
CA TYR A 77 -1.13 -3.00 3.32
C TYR A 77 0.37 -2.70 3.43
N GLN A 78 1.05 -3.22 4.46
CA GLN A 78 2.50 -3.13 4.56
C GLN A 78 3.21 -3.88 3.41
N LYS A 79 2.77 -5.11 3.11
CA LYS A 79 3.31 -5.93 2.02
C LYS A 79 2.96 -5.36 0.65
N LEU A 80 1.71 -4.91 0.48
CA LEU A 80 1.24 -4.23 -0.72
C LEU A 80 2.07 -2.97 -1.03
N ALA A 81 2.44 -2.21 0.00
CA ALA A 81 3.31 -1.05 -0.17
C ALA A 81 4.69 -1.44 -0.73
N LEU A 82 5.27 -2.55 -0.29
CA LEU A 82 6.53 -3.06 -0.82
C LEU A 82 6.41 -3.50 -2.29
N VAL A 83 5.33 -4.21 -2.63
CA VAL A 83 5.07 -4.64 -4.01
C VAL A 83 4.95 -3.41 -4.94
N PHE A 84 4.21 -2.37 -4.52
CA PHE A 84 4.10 -1.13 -5.29
C PHE A 84 5.42 -0.37 -5.40
N TRP A 85 6.24 -0.36 -4.35
CA TRP A 85 7.57 0.25 -4.39
C TRP A 85 8.47 -0.42 -5.43
N LYS A 86 8.55 -1.75 -5.38
CA LYS A 86 9.39 -2.53 -6.30
C LYS A 86 8.88 -2.49 -7.75
N SER A 87 7.58 -2.31 -7.95
CA SER A 87 6.99 -2.13 -9.29
C SER A 87 7.07 -0.68 -9.81
N GLY A 88 7.70 0.25 -9.08
CA GLY A 88 7.84 1.65 -9.50
C GLY A 88 6.56 2.49 -9.37
N ASN A 89 5.50 1.95 -8.75
CA ASN A 89 4.23 2.65 -8.56
C ASN A 89 4.23 3.49 -7.28
N PHE A 90 5.04 4.52 -7.25
CA PHE A 90 5.28 5.33 -6.07
C PHE A 90 4.02 6.00 -5.51
N LEU A 91 3.09 6.42 -6.36
CA LEU A 91 1.82 6.99 -5.92
C LEU A 91 0.98 5.96 -5.13
N PHE A 92 0.88 4.74 -5.65
CA PHE A 92 0.14 3.66 -4.99
C PHE A 92 0.89 3.13 -3.76
N HIS A 93 2.23 3.13 -3.79
CA HIS A 93 3.04 2.88 -2.60
C HIS A 93 2.70 3.88 -1.48
N ALA A 94 2.71 5.18 -1.76
CA ALA A 94 2.36 6.21 -0.78
C ALA A 94 0.95 6.02 -0.23
N ALA A 95 -0.03 5.68 -1.10
CA ALA A 95 -1.40 5.40 -0.68
C ALA A 95 -1.51 4.13 0.19
N ALA A 96 -0.75 3.08 -0.11
CA ALA A 96 -0.71 1.85 0.70
C ALA A 96 -0.10 2.12 2.08
N VAL A 97 1.00 2.88 2.15
CA VAL A 97 1.62 3.31 3.42
C VAL A 97 0.64 4.15 4.23
N PHE A 98 -0.12 5.04 3.58
CA PHE A 98 -1.16 5.83 4.23
C PHE A 98 -2.28 4.97 4.82
N LYS A 99 -2.79 3.97 4.08
CA LYS A 99 -3.78 3.01 4.60
C LYS A 99 -3.25 2.22 5.80
N HIS A 100 -2.00 1.77 5.74
CA HIS A 100 -1.34 1.11 6.87
C HIS A 100 -1.25 2.03 8.10
N PHE A 101 -0.90 3.31 7.90
CA PHE A 101 -0.86 4.31 8.97
C PHE A 101 -2.24 4.50 9.61
N GLN A 102 -3.31 4.65 8.82
CA GLN A 102 -4.67 4.81 9.33
C GLN A 102 -5.06 3.63 10.23
N LEU A 103 -4.87 2.38 9.75
CA LEU A 103 -5.19 1.19 10.53
C LEU A 103 -4.37 1.08 11.82
N LYS A 104 -3.06 1.38 11.77
CA LYS A 104 -2.24 1.38 12.99
C LYS A 104 -2.69 2.41 14.00
N ARG A 105 -3.08 3.59 13.54
CA ARG A 105 -3.61 4.65 14.41
C ARG A 105 -4.94 4.25 15.04
N GLU A 106 -5.81 3.55 14.32
CA GLU A 106 -7.08 3.03 14.84
C GLU A 106 -6.88 1.92 15.87
N MET A 107 -5.92 1.02 15.64
CA MET A 107 -5.63 -0.10 16.55
C MET A 107 -4.98 0.33 17.86
N LYS A 108 -4.12 1.33 17.84
CA LYS A 108 -3.39 1.82 19.01
C LYS A 108 -4.05 3.09 19.54
N LYS A 109 -4.81 3.00 20.64
CA LYS A 109 -5.43 4.17 21.29
C LYS A 109 -4.40 5.13 21.92
N ASN A 110 -3.25 4.61 22.38
CA ASN A 110 -2.20 5.38 23.06
C ASN A 110 -0.88 5.28 22.26
N ILE A 111 -0.76 6.07 21.19
CA ILE A 111 0.49 6.19 20.43
C ILE A 111 1.29 7.35 21.04
N SER A 112 2.59 7.14 21.31
CA SER A 112 3.45 8.24 21.74
C SER A 112 3.61 9.27 20.63
N THR A 113 3.79 10.54 20.97
CA THR A 113 3.99 11.62 19.99
C THR A 113 5.18 11.36 19.07
N LYS A 114 6.26 10.76 19.60
CA LYS A 114 7.44 10.38 18.81
C LYS A 114 7.13 9.26 17.81
N GLU A 115 6.39 8.23 18.22
CA GLU A 115 5.99 7.13 17.32
C GLU A 115 5.03 7.64 16.24
N LEU A 116 4.08 8.49 16.61
CA LEU A 116 3.15 9.11 15.67
C LEU A 116 3.90 9.97 14.64
N ALA A 117 4.85 10.79 15.06
CA ALA A 117 5.66 11.61 14.17
C ALA A 117 6.48 10.75 13.20
N LYS A 118 7.09 9.66 13.68
CA LYS A 118 7.83 8.71 12.84
C LYS A 118 6.94 8.03 11.80
N MET A 119 5.74 7.61 12.19
CA MET A 119 4.78 6.99 11.29
C MET A 119 4.25 7.99 10.26
N ALA A 120 3.93 9.22 10.66
CA ALA A 120 3.48 10.28 9.78
C ALA A 120 4.57 10.69 8.78
N SER A 121 5.82 10.75 9.22
CA SER A 121 6.98 11.04 8.36
C SER A 121 7.16 9.97 7.26
N ARG A 122 6.95 8.69 7.60
CA ARG A 122 6.99 7.59 6.63
C ARG A 122 5.90 7.66 5.57
N VAL A 123 4.78 8.29 5.87
CA VAL A 123 3.69 8.52 4.90
C VAL A 123 3.98 9.76 4.05
N LEU A 124 4.39 10.85 4.70
CA LEU A 124 4.55 12.14 4.04
C LEU A 124 5.70 12.13 3.02
N LEU A 125 6.82 11.47 3.35
CA LEU A 125 8.00 11.45 2.49
C LEU A 125 7.70 10.79 1.12
N PRO A 126 7.16 9.56 1.01
CA PRO A 126 6.78 8.99 -0.28
C PRO A 126 5.74 9.83 -1.01
N ALA A 127 4.74 10.38 -0.31
CA ALA A 127 3.71 11.21 -0.91
C ALA A 127 4.27 12.52 -1.50
N ALA A 128 5.25 13.13 -0.84
CA ALA A 128 5.93 14.32 -1.35
C ALA A 128 6.86 14.01 -2.54
N SER A 129 7.52 12.84 -2.54
CA SER A 129 8.46 12.42 -3.58
C SER A 129 7.77 11.94 -4.86
N CYS A 130 6.48 11.58 -4.79
CA CYS A 130 5.75 11.10 -5.95
C CYS A 130 5.62 12.19 -7.01
N VAL A 131 6.21 11.98 -8.16
CA VAL A 131 5.89 12.74 -9.36
C VAL A 131 4.57 12.21 -9.90
N SER A 132 3.66 13.11 -10.28
CA SER A 132 2.31 12.77 -10.78
C SER A 132 2.32 12.06 -12.14
N LEU A 133 3.49 11.82 -12.72
CA LEU A 133 3.63 11.12 -13.98
C LEU A 133 3.51 9.61 -13.77
N PRO A 134 2.68 8.91 -14.54
CA PRO A 134 2.73 7.46 -14.58
C PRO A 134 4.14 7.06 -15.01
N SER A 135 4.91 6.48 -14.09
CA SER A 135 6.22 5.96 -14.42
C SER A 135 6.01 4.79 -15.39
N GLN A 136 6.42 4.99 -16.63
CA GLN A 136 6.55 3.92 -17.62
C GLN A 136 7.77 3.07 -17.21
N HIS A 137 7.61 2.26 -16.16
CA HIS A 137 8.67 1.32 -15.80
C HIS A 137 8.45 0.05 -16.61
N PRO A 138 9.40 -0.33 -17.49
CA PRO A 138 9.24 -1.50 -18.39
C PRO A 138 8.98 -2.81 -17.63
N GLU A 139 9.43 -2.90 -16.37
CA GLU A 139 9.15 -4.06 -15.54
C GLU A 139 7.71 -4.14 -15.04
N PHE A 140 7.04 -3.00 -14.88
CA PHE A 140 5.65 -2.98 -14.44
C PHE A 140 4.69 -3.41 -15.55
N ASP A 141 4.99 -3.10 -16.79
CA ASP A 141 4.21 -3.56 -17.94
C ASP A 141 4.23 -5.09 -18.09
N ARG A 142 5.20 -5.77 -17.47
CA ARG A 142 5.24 -7.24 -17.40
C ARG A 142 4.28 -7.84 -16.38
N PHE A 143 3.88 -7.09 -15.35
CA PHE A 143 2.97 -7.57 -14.30
C PHE A 143 1.50 -7.39 -14.66
N VAL A 144 1.18 -6.40 -15.49
CA VAL A 144 -0.17 -6.14 -15.98
C VAL A 144 -0.18 -6.45 -17.46
N GLU A 145 -1.09 -7.32 -17.88
CA GLU A 145 -1.25 -7.69 -19.31
C GLU A 145 -1.18 -6.47 -20.22
N THR A 146 -0.34 -6.55 -21.23
CA THR A 146 0.18 -5.47 -22.08
C THR A 146 -0.88 -4.68 -22.88
N ASN A 147 -2.13 -5.07 -22.84
CA ASN A 147 -3.21 -4.50 -23.65
C ASN A 147 -4.14 -3.52 -22.92
N CYS A 148 -3.80 -3.10 -21.68
CA CYS A 148 -4.63 -2.19 -20.92
C CYS A 148 -4.21 -0.74 -21.12
N SER A 149 -5.18 0.18 -21.25
CA SER A 149 -4.91 1.62 -21.24
C SER A 149 -4.32 2.08 -19.91
N PRO A 150 -3.54 3.17 -19.86
CA PRO A 150 -3.02 3.72 -18.61
C PRO A 150 -4.11 4.00 -17.56
N ALA A 151 -5.29 4.43 -18.00
CA ALA A 151 -6.42 4.69 -17.11
C ALA A 151 -6.96 3.39 -16.47
N GLU A 152 -7.06 2.30 -17.23
CA GLU A 152 -7.45 0.99 -16.72
C GLU A 152 -6.44 0.42 -15.74
N LYS A 153 -5.14 0.58 -16.02
CA LYS A 153 -4.06 0.21 -15.08
C LYS A 153 -4.22 0.94 -13.75
N MET A 154 -4.43 2.25 -13.79
CA MET A 154 -4.65 3.06 -12.60
C MET A 154 -5.92 2.64 -11.84
N ALA A 155 -7.00 2.33 -12.54
CA ALA A 155 -8.24 1.85 -11.93
C ALA A 155 -8.04 0.49 -11.23
N ARG A 156 -7.38 -0.48 -11.86
CA ARG A 156 -7.07 -1.79 -11.26
C ARG A 156 -6.25 -1.64 -9.96
N LEU A 157 -5.21 -0.79 -9.97
CA LEU A 157 -4.39 -0.54 -8.78
C LEU A 157 -5.18 0.14 -7.66
N ALA A 158 -6.08 1.06 -8.00
CA ALA A 158 -6.97 1.70 -7.03
C ALA A 158 -7.89 0.69 -6.33
N VAL A 159 -8.41 -0.27 -7.09
CA VAL A 159 -9.24 -1.36 -6.56
C VAL A 159 -8.50 -2.19 -5.51
N LEU A 160 -7.22 -2.52 -5.72
CA LEU A 160 -6.41 -3.26 -4.74
C LEU A 160 -6.27 -2.52 -3.39
N LEU A 161 -6.32 -1.19 -3.42
CA LEU A 161 -6.34 -0.34 -2.23
C LEU A 161 -7.75 -0.10 -1.67
N ALA A 162 -8.78 -0.69 -2.26
CA ALA A 162 -10.19 -0.41 -1.96
C ALA A 162 -10.51 1.10 -2.08
N LEU A 163 -10.04 1.70 -3.16
CA LEU A 163 -10.32 3.09 -3.54
C LEU A 163 -11.25 3.11 -4.74
N SER A 164 -12.25 3.99 -4.72
CA SER A 164 -13.16 4.22 -5.85
C SER A 164 -12.52 5.01 -6.99
N GLN A 165 -11.46 5.74 -6.69
CA GLN A 165 -10.71 6.58 -7.63
C GLN A 165 -9.20 6.48 -7.36
N PRO A 166 -8.33 6.76 -8.33
CA PRO A 166 -6.89 6.84 -8.12
C PRO A 166 -6.54 7.80 -6.97
N PRO A 167 -5.55 7.46 -6.13
CA PRO A 167 -5.17 8.28 -5.00
C PRO A 167 -4.61 9.62 -5.44
N THR A 168 -4.88 10.66 -4.67
CA THR A 168 -4.27 11.98 -4.84
C THR A 168 -3.00 12.07 -3.99
N ARG A 169 -1.95 12.69 -4.55
CA ARG A 169 -0.61 12.73 -3.94
C ARG A 169 -0.58 13.16 -2.48
N LEU A 170 -1.14 14.31 -2.16
CA LEU A 170 -1.04 14.94 -0.83
C LEU A 170 -2.37 15.31 -0.19
N LYS A 171 -3.47 15.31 -0.95
CA LYS A 171 -4.77 15.76 -0.48
C LYS A 171 -5.24 15.02 0.79
N ASP A 172 -5.08 13.70 0.80
CA ASP A 172 -5.47 12.90 1.95
C ASP A 172 -4.52 13.09 3.14
N CYS A 173 -3.22 13.28 2.90
CA CYS A 173 -2.26 13.58 3.96
C CYS A 173 -2.59 14.88 4.70
N VAL A 174 -3.01 15.91 3.97
CA VAL A 174 -3.46 17.18 4.56
C VAL A 174 -4.77 16.99 5.33
N ARG A 175 -5.76 16.36 4.69
CA ARG A 175 -7.10 16.14 5.25
C ARG A 175 -7.07 15.37 6.58
N PHE A 176 -6.24 14.34 6.67
CA PHE A 176 -6.14 13.49 7.86
C PHE A 176 -5.09 13.96 8.87
N GLY A 177 -4.50 15.14 8.67
CA GLY A 177 -3.59 15.77 9.61
C GLY A 177 -2.20 15.09 9.69
N VAL A 178 -1.82 14.30 8.68
CA VAL A 178 -0.51 13.63 8.63
C VAL A 178 0.62 14.65 8.63
N VAL A 179 0.46 15.75 7.89
CA VAL A 179 1.44 16.84 7.82
C VAL A 179 1.70 17.43 9.20
N ARG A 180 0.65 17.69 9.99
CA ARG A 180 0.78 18.24 11.36
C ARG A 180 1.41 17.25 12.35
N ALA A 181 1.21 15.96 12.12
CA ALA A 181 1.77 14.90 12.96
C ALA A 181 3.21 14.55 12.61
N ALA A 182 3.68 14.87 11.40
CA ALA A 182 5.04 14.62 10.95
C ALA A 182 6.08 15.47 11.71
N GLY A 183 7.35 15.07 11.60
CA GLY A 183 8.46 15.85 12.16
C GLY A 183 8.55 17.24 11.51
N LYS A 184 9.05 18.23 12.28
CA LYS A 184 9.11 19.64 11.87
C LYS A 184 9.83 19.82 10.52
N GLU A 185 10.92 19.10 10.30
CA GLU A 185 11.70 19.16 9.06
C GLU A 185 10.87 18.78 7.81
N LEU A 186 10.00 17.78 7.94
CA LEU A 186 9.10 17.38 6.85
C LEU A 186 7.90 18.32 6.69
N GLN A 187 7.45 18.96 7.77
CA GLN A 187 6.46 20.02 7.67
C GLN A 187 7.04 21.21 6.90
N ASP A 188 8.28 21.59 7.18
CA ASP A 188 8.99 22.66 6.48
C ASP A 188 9.21 22.28 4.99
N LEU A 189 9.62 21.02 4.72
CA LEU A 189 9.73 20.51 3.35
C LEU A 189 8.39 20.59 2.60
N PHE A 190 7.29 20.18 3.25
CA PHE A 190 5.95 20.29 2.68
C PHE A 190 5.59 21.74 2.34
N ASN A 191 5.87 22.68 3.26
CA ASN A 191 5.61 24.09 3.04
C ASN A 191 6.42 24.66 1.86
N TRP A 192 7.67 24.24 1.71
CA TRP A 192 8.51 24.69 0.58
C TRP A 192 8.05 24.09 -0.76
N LEU A 193 7.52 22.88 -0.76
CA LEU A 193 7.07 22.22 -1.99
C LEU A 193 5.69 22.68 -2.45
N GLU A 194 4.76 22.88 -1.50
CA GLU A 194 3.32 23.04 -1.83
C GLU A 194 2.78 24.44 -1.54
N VAL A 195 3.38 25.18 -0.60
CA VAL A 195 2.86 26.48 -0.17
C VAL A 195 3.74 27.63 -0.68
N ASN A 196 5.05 27.57 -0.42
CA ASN A 196 6.02 28.61 -0.72
C ASN A 196 7.07 28.10 -1.74
N PHE A 197 6.61 27.67 -2.89
CA PHE A 197 7.48 27.10 -3.91
C PHE A 197 8.41 28.16 -4.50
N HIS A 198 9.72 28.03 -4.25
CA HIS A 198 10.77 28.82 -4.88
C HIS A 198 11.91 27.92 -5.37
N PRO A 199 12.07 27.73 -6.69
CA PRO A 199 12.96 26.70 -7.25
C PRO A 199 14.41 26.81 -6.76
N LEU A 200 14.97 28.02 -6.69
CA LEU A 200 16.37 28.25 -6.32
C LEU A 200 16.65 27.95 -4.83
N ASN A 201 15.69 28.25 -3.94
CA ASN A 201 15.82 27.96 -2.51
C ASN A 201 15.51 26.51 -2.18
N LEU A 202 14.71 25.86 -3.01
CA LEU A 202 14.27 24.50 -2.80
C LEU A 202 15.44 23.52 -2.87
N CYS A 203 16.29 23.63 -3.91
CA CYS A 203 17.40 22.70 -4.13
C CYS A 203 18.37 22.64 -2.94
N ALA A 204 18.75 23.79 -2.37
CA ALA A 204 19.67 23.83 -1.23
C ALA A 204 19.06 23.29 0.06
N LYS A 205 17.77 23.59 0.33
CA LYS A 205 17.07 23.20 1.55
C LYS A 205 16.60 21.75 1.50
N VAL A 206 16.10 21.29 0.36
CA VAL A 206 15.61 19.91 0.17
C VAL A 206 16.75 18.91 0.27
N TRP A 207 17.91 19.22 -0.33
CA TRP A 207 19.08 18.36 -0.24
C TRP A 207 19.48 18.03 1.19
N LEU A 208 19.59 19.05 2.04
CA LEU A 208 19.94 18.87 3.45
C LEU A 208 18.90 18.06 4.22
N THR A 209 17.62 18.35 4.01
CA THR A 209 16.53 17.67 4.71
C THR A 209 16.37 16.22 4.29
N ILE A 210 16.45 15.94 2.98
CA ILE A 210 16.36 14.57 2.44
C ILE A 210 17.55 13.73 2.88
N MET A 211 18.77 14.26 2.84
CA MET A 211 19.97 13.53 3.25
C MET A 211 19.94 13.16 4.74
N ASN A 212 19.47 14.06 5.59
CA ASN A 212 19.30 13.79 7.02
C ASN A 212 18.24 12.70 7.28
N HIS A 213 17.14 12.66 6.51
CA HIS A 213 16.11 11.64 6.64
C HIS A 213 16.47 10.30 5.99
N LEU A 214 17.18 10.29 4.88
CA LEU A 214 17.68 9.06 4.25
C LEU A 214 18.67 8.33 5.17
N SER A 215 19.56 9.06 5.85
CA SER A 215 20.47 8.44 6.83
C SER A 215 19.72 7.81 8.01
N THR A 216 18.58 8.38 8.42
CA THR A 216 17.73 7.78 9.47
C THR A 216 16.88 6.62 8.97
N LEU A 217 16.54 6.55 7.68
CA LEU A 217 15.79 5.44 7.08
C LEU A 217 16.68 4.23 6.80
N HIS A 218 17.95 4.44 6.41
CA HIS A 218 18.93 3.37 6.20
C HIS A 218 19.29 2.61 7.48
N SER A 219 19.09 3.20 8.64
CA SER A 219 19.29 2.51 9.93
C SER A 219 18.14 1.57 10.33
N PHE A 220 17.15 1.34 9.44
CA PHE A 220 15.93 0.54 9.69
C PHE A 220 15.63 -0.54 8.65
N CYS A 221 16.57 -0.82 7.73
CA CYS A 221 16.53 -2.02 6.89
C CYS A 221 17.26 -3.18 7.53
#